data_a4fc73bf24162e79111ab0e6d51ee4be
#
_entry.id   a4fc73bf24162e79111ab0e6d51ee4be
#
_cell.length_a   1.000
_cell.length_b   1.000
_cell.length_c   1.000
_cell.angle_alpha   90.00
_cell.angle_beta   90.00
_cell.angle_gamma   90.00
#
_symmetry.space_group_name_H-M   'P 1'
#
loop_
_entity.id
_entity.type
_entity.pdbx_description
1 polymer ?
#
loop_
_entity_poly.entity_id
_entity_poly.type
_entity_poly.pdbx_seq_one_letter_code
_entity_poly.pdbx_strand_id
1 'polypeptide(L)'
;MVAAARHPNIELLTYSEVEDVSGYVGNFEVTIRKKARKVDATKCRGCGVCWEKCPTKVDSEFEQGLAKRKAIYIPFAQAVPAIPVIDQEHCLYFTKGRCGVCQKVCPAKAIDYEQQDEIIKDKFGAIIVATGFELFNWREVYGEYGYGKYPDVIDSMQFERLNVSSGPTGGKILRPSDGREPQTVVFIKCVGSRDEAKGKSYCSRACCMYTAKHAHQVLEKIPGAQAIIFYMDIRTPGKAYEEFLERTVHEGAIYIRGRVSKVFPEGDKLIVRGEDTLLGRPVEVAADLVVVVPAMVPSRGWDKLAKMLGLQTDKDGFFQEAHPKLRPVETFTAGVFLAGACQGPKDIPDTVAQASAAAAKAILLLSKDEMATEPMVAYVDQSVCAGCGLCVEVCPYKAISLTTIAERVGGREITRQVATVNTGLCQGCGSCAVTCPSSAMNLKGFTNEQILAEVDAICL
;
A
#
# COMPACT_ATOMS: atom_id res chain seq x y z
N MET A 1 -14.67 -0.43 -9.94
CA MET A 1 -14.92 0.91 -9.36
C MET A 1 -16.33 1.41 -9.61
N VAL A 2 -16.84 1.45 -10.85
CA VAL A 2 -18.21 1.93 -11.15
C VAL A 2 -19.29 1.12 -10.42
N ALA A 3 -19.18 -0.20 -10.39
CA ALA A 3 -20.12 -1.06 -9.66
C ALA A 3 -20.12 -0.76 -8.15
N ALA A 4 -18.93 -0.62 -7.54
CA ALA A 4 -18.81 -0.25 -6.14
C ALA A 4 -19.44 1.13 -5.85
N ALA A 5 -19.18 2.13 -6.71
CA ALA A 5 -19.73 3.48 -6.54
C ALA A 5 -21.25 3.57 -6.69
N ARG A 6 -21.88 2.60 -7.35
CA ARG A 6 -23.34 2.53 -7.55
C ARG A 6 -24.05 1.66 -6.51
N HIS A 7 -23.29 0.94 -5.71
CA HIS A 7 -23.87 0.04 -4.72
C HIS A 7 -24.46 0.84 -3.56
N PRO A 8 -25.73 0.61 -3.17
CA PRO A 8 -26.41 1.44 -2.15
C PRO A 8 -25.77 1.39 -0.76
N ASN A 9 -25.06 0.29 -0.45
CA ASN A 9 -24.41 0.08 0.84
C ASN A 9 -22.92 0.42 0.84
N ILE A 10 -22.41 1.10 -0.20
CA ILE A 10 -21.00 1.50 -0.30
C ILE A 10 -20.91 3.00 -0.42
N GLU A 11 -20.28 3.64 0.54
CA GLU A 11 -19.89 5.03 0.48
C GLU A 11 -18.42 5.15 0.07
N LEU A 12 -18.14 5.93 -0.98
CA LEU A 12 -16.79 6.19 -1.45
C LEU A 12 -16.28 7.56 -0.96
N LEU A 13 -15.42 7.55 0.03
CA LEU A 13 -14.72 8.74 0.52
C LEU A 13 -13.42 8.93 -0.26
N THR A 14 -13.52 9.42 -1.49
CA THR A 14 -12.39 9.66 -2.37
C THR A 14 -11.69 10.99 -2.08
N TYR A 15 -10.39 11.07 -2.33
CA TYR A 15 -9.54 12.21 -1.97
C TYR A 15 -9.55 12.48 -0.46
N SER A 16 -9.49 11.40 0.30
CA SER A 16 -9.59 11.41 1.77
C SER A 16 -8.44 10.65 2.41
N GLU A 17 -8.13 10.97 3.64
CA GLU A 17 -7.11 10.31 4.46
C GLU A 17 -7.67 9.98 5.84
N VAL A 18 -7.30 8.82 6.37
CA VAL A 18 -7.57 8.47 7.77
C VAL A 18 -6.54 9.19 8.63
N GLU A 19 -7.00 9.98 9.59
CA GLU A 19 -6.15 10.75 10.49
C GLU A 19 -5.95 10.10 11.84
N ASP A 20 -7.00 9.45 12.35
CA ASP A 20 -6.98 8.77 13.63
C ASP A 20 -7.95 7.61 13.67
N VAL A 21 -7.59 6.57 14.44
CA VAL A 21 -8.44 5.43 14.75
C VAL A 21 -8.31 5.12 16.23
N SER A 22 -9.44 5.03 16.90
CA SER A 22 -9.55 4.66 18.30
C SER A 22 -10.62 3.59 18.49
N GLY A 23 -10.82 3.13 19.72
CA GLY A 23 -11.81 2.09 20.00
C GLY A 23 -11.25 0.68 19.83
N TYR A 24 -12.11 -0.28 19.55
CA TYR A 24 -11.80 -1.70 19.50
C TYR A 24 -12.74 -2.44 18.53
N VAL A 25 -12.49 -3.70 18.28
CA VAL A 25 -13.29 -4.55 17.41
C VAL A 25 -14.80 -4.43 17.72
N GLY A 26 -15.59 -4.20 16.68
CA GLY A 26 -17.02 -3.89 16.80
C GLY A 26 -17.34 -2.41 17.07
N ASN A 27 -16.36 -1.61 17.55
CA ASN A 27 -16.55 -0.21 17.96
C ASN A 27 -15.33 0.67 17.64
N PHE A 28 -14.82 0.60 16.43
CA PHE A 28 -13.78 1.52 15.97
C PHE A 28 -14.37 2.90 15.71
N GLU A 29 -13.77 3.94 16.26
CA GLU A 29 -14.05 5.33 15.91
C GLU A 29 -12.95 5.83 14.97
N VAL A 30 -13.32 6.23 13.78
CA VAL A 30 -12.39 6.64 12.73
C VAL A 30 -12.59 8.11 12.39
N THR A 31 -11.50 8.89 12.47
CA THR A 31 -11.47 10.27 12.00
C THR A 31 -10.90 10.31 10.59
N ILE A 32 -11.67 10.84 9.66
CA ILE A 32 -11.33 10.89 8.23
C ILE A 32 -11.31 12.36 7.81
N ARG A 33 -10.20 12.80 7.22
CA ARG A 33 -10.11 14.09 6.55
C ARG A 33 -10.40 13.92 5.07
N LYS A 34 -11.52 14.48 4.63
CA LYS A 34 -11.88 14.60 3.23
C LYS A 34 -11.32 15.92 2.70
N LYS A 35 -10.29 15.83 1.88
CA LYS A 35 -9.56 16.99 1.37
C LYS A 35 -10.41 17.81 0.41
N ALA A 36 -10.29 19.13 0.50
CA ALA A 36 -10.94 20.05 -0.40
C ALA A 36 -10.44 19.91 -1.84
N ARG A 37 -11.30 19.48 -2.74
CA ARG A 37 -11.00 19.42 -4.18
C ARG A 37 -10.92 20.80 -4.83
N LYS A 38 -11.44 21.84 -4.13
CA LYS A 38 -11.70 23.17 -4.66
C LYS A 38 -12.69 23.16 -5.84
N VAL A 39 -13.47 22.09 -5.91
CA VAL A 39 -14.55 21.84 -6.89
C VAL A 39 -15.73 21.22 -6.15
N ASP A 40 -16.87 21.89 -6.20
CA ASP A 40 -18.12 21.42 -5.62
C ASP A 40 -18.61 20.16 -6.39
N ALA A 41 -18.55 19.02 -5.71
CA ALA A 41 -18.90 17.73 -6.26
C ALA A 41 -20.39 17.60 -6.63
N THR A 42 -21.26 18.37 -5.98
CA THR A 42 -22.72 18.33 -6.22
C THR A 42 -23.10 19.06 -7.50
N LYS A 43 -22.33 20.08 -7.89
CA LYS A 43 -22.53 20.89 -9.09
C LYS A 43 -21.76 20.39 -10.29
N CYS A 44 -20.57 19.79 -10.07
CA CYS A 44 -19.67 19.38 -11.14
C CYS A 44 -20.26 18.25 -11.98
N ARG A 45 -20.23 18.42 -13.32
CA ARG A 45 -20.68 17.40 -14.29
C ARG A 45 -19.55 16.68 -15.01
N GLY A 46 -18.28 16.92 -14.64
CA GLY A 46 -17.11 16.28 -15.29
C GLY A 46 -16.89 16.67 -16.74
N CYS A 47 -17.38 17.80 -17.21
CA CYS A 47 -17.41 18.17 -18.65
C CYS A 47 -16.05 18.51 -19.26
N GLY A 48 -14.98 18.72 -18.48
CA GLY A 48 -13.64 18.94 -19.00
C GLY A 48 -13.21 20.39 -19.27
N VAL A 49 -14.12 21.29 -19.50
CA VAL A 49 -13.81 22.68 -19.93
C VAL A 49 -12.79 23.36 -19.02
N CYS A 50 -12.82 23.09 -17.71
CA CYS A 50 -11.92 23.73 -16.74
C CYS A 50 -10.45 23.31 -16.92
N TRP A 51 -10.17 22.03 -17.17
CA TRP A 51 -8.78 21.58 -17.37
C TRP A 51 -8.29 21.85 -18.80
N GLU A 52 -9.13 21.82 -19.80
CA GLU A 52 -8.74 22.19 -21.16
C GLU A 52 -8.20 23.62 -21.22
N LYS A 53 -8.85 24.55 -20.54
CA LYS A 53 -8.50 25.98 -20.53
C LYS A 53 -7.43 26.36 -19.49
N CYS A 54 -7.04 25.44 -18.62
CA CYS A 54 -6.01 25.73 -17.60
C CYS A 54 -4.63 25.98 -18.25
N PRO A 55 -3.95 27.09 -17.96
CA PRO A 55 -2.66 27.40 -18.58
C PRO A 55 -1.51 26.58 -18.00
N THR A 56 -1.60 26.15 -16.73
CA THR A 56 -0.54 25.45 -16.03
C THR A 56 -0.41 24.02 -16.49
N LYS A 57 0.82 23.55 -16.70
CA LYS A 57 1.16 22.15 -17.02
C LYS A 57 2.21 21.66 -16.02
N VAL A 58 1.98 20.50 -15.44
CA VAL A 58 2.87 19.79 -14.52
C VAL A 58 2.98 18.34 -14.93
N ASP A 59 3.99 17.63 -14.43
CA ASP A 59 4.10 16.20 -14.71
C ASP A 59 2.92 15.43 -14.12
N SER A 60 2.40 14.48 -14.87
CA SER A 60 1.33 13.60 -14.41
C SER A 60 1.89 12.47 -13.57
N GLU A 61 1.52 12.41 -12.31
CA GLU A 61 1.91 11.34 -11.39
C GLU A 61 1.34 10.00 -11.85
N PHE A 62 0.10 9.99 -12.34
CA PHE A 62 -0.54 8.77 -12.85
C PHE A 62 0.15 8.24 -14.11
N GLU A 63 0.61 9.12 -14.99
CA GLU A 63 1.37 8.75 -16.17
C GLU A 63 2.88 8.60 -15.88
N GLN A 64 3.27 8.54 -14.60
CA GLN A 64 4.66 8.34 -14.16
C GLN A 64 5.65 9.35 -14.77
N GLY A 65 5.21 10.60 -14.97
CA GLY A 65 6.01 11.65 -15.58
C GLY A 65 6.12 11.60 -17.11
N LEU A 66 5.55 10.60 -17.78
CA LEU A 66 5.58 10.48 -19.24
C LEU A 66 4.67 11.48 -19.96
N ALA A 67 3.73 12.09 -19.29
CA ALA A 67 2.86 13.11 -19.80
C ALA A 67 2.68 14.27 -18.82
N LYS A 68 2.15 15.38 -19.34
CA LYS A 68 1.80 16.54 -18.52
C LYS A 68 0.30 16.56 -18.21
N ARG A 69 -0.07 16.88 -16.98
CA ARG A 69 -1.42 17.21 -16.57
C ARG A 69 -1.57 18.71 -16.30
N LYS A 70 -2.78 19.17 -16.13
CA LYS A 70 -3.09 20.54 -15.74
C LYS A 70 -3.10 20.69 -14.21
N ALA A 71 -3.03 21.93 -13.71
CA ALA A 71 -3.21 22.19 -12.27
C ALA A 71 -4.63 21.89 -11.77
N ILE A 72 -5.66 21.97 -12.64
CA ILE A 72 -6.97 21.36 -12.39
C ILE A 72 -7.11 20.14 -13.29
N TYR A 73 -7.38 18.97 -12.73
CA TYR A 73 -7.29 17.71 -13.42
C TYR A 73 -8.14 16.62 -12.78
N ILE A 74 -8.46 15.59 -13.54
CA ILE A 74 -8.93 14.30 -13.03
C ILE A 74 -7.70 13.38 -12.93
N PRO A 75 -7.48 12.67 -11.81
CA PRO A 75 -6.28 11.85 -11.61
C PRO A 75 -6.02 10.84 -12.73
N PHE A 76 -7.06 10.19 -13.24
CA PHE A 76 -6.99 9.27 -14.39
C PHE A 76 -8.36 9.15 -15.07
N ALA A 77 -8.37 8.74 -16.33
CA ALA A 77 -9.57 8.77 -17.19
C ALA A 77 -10.78 7.99 -16.64
N GLN A 78 -10.54 6.89 -15.89
CA GLN A 78 -11.58 6.04 -15.32
C GLN A 78 -11.87 6.36 -13.85
N ALA A 79 -11.46 7.53 -13.33
CA ALA A 79 -11.69 7.91 -11.95
C ALA A 79 -13.17 7.97 -11.60
N VAL A 80 -13.51 7.48 -10.41
CA VAL A 80 -14.88 7.53 -9.87
C VAL A 80 -14.82 8.17 -8.47
N PRO A 81 -15.50 9.28 -8.27
CA PRO A 81 -16.26 10.08 -9.24
C PRO A 81 -15.35 10.80 -10.25
N ALA A 82 -15.87 11.10 -11.45
CA ALA A 82 -15.16 11.87 -12.47
C ALA A 82 -15.19 13.38 -12.16
N ILE A 83 -14.71 13.75 -10.98
CA ILE A 83 -14.68 15.12 -10.48
C ILE A 83 -13.23 15.58 -10.40
N PRO A 84 -12.88 16.74 -11.01
CA PRO A 84 -11.52 17.24 -10.96
C PRO A 84 -11.12 17.71 -9.56
N VAL A 85 -9.83 17.80 -9.36
CA VAL A 85 -9.20 18.41 -8.19
C VAL A 85 -8.28 19.54 -8.64
N ILE A 86 -8.12 20.58 -7.84
CA ILE A 86 -7.13 21.63 -8.08
C ILE A 86 -5.90 21.35 -7.24
N ASP A 87 -4.78 21.16 -7.92
CA ASP A 87 -3.44 21.11 -7.33
C ASP A 87 -3.04 22.52 -6.88
N GLN A 88 -3.14 22.78 -5.59
CA GLN A 88 -2.90 24.10 -5.02
C GLN A 88 -1.44 24.53 -5.11
N GLU A 89 -0.50 23.58 -5.09
CA GLU A 89 0.94 23.84 -5.15
C GLU A 89 1.37 24.40 -6.51
N HIS A 90 0.67 24.01 -7.58
CA HIS A 90 1.01 24.42 -8.94
C HIS A 90 -0.03 25.37 -9.57
N CYS A 91 -1.14 25.61 -8.90
CA CYS A 91 -2.18 26.49 -9.41
C CYS A 91 -1.79 27.97 -9.28
N LEU A 92 -1.81 28.74 -10.38
CA LEU A 92 -1.47 30.16 -10.39
C LEU A 92 -2.37 31.02 -9.50
N TYR A 93 -3.60 30.59 -9.25
CA TYR A 93 -4.49 31.28 -8.31
C TYR A 93 -3.95 31.20 -6.88
N PHE A 94 -3.58 29.99 -6.42
CA PHE A 94 -3.09 29.78 -5.05
C PHE A 94 -1.65 30.24 -4.86
N THR A 95 -0.79 30.09 -5.88
CA THR A 95 0.64 30.42 -5.74
C THR A 95 0.97 31.88 -6.02
N LYS A 96 0.21 32.57 -6.87
CA LYS A 96 0.51 33.94 -7.33
C LYS A 96 -0.63 34.92 -7.20
N GLY A 97 -1.78 34.52 -6.64
CA GLY A 97 -2.99 35.36 -6.55
C GLY A 97 -3.55 35.79 -7.91
N ARG A 98 -3.17 35.12 -8.99
CA ARG A 98 -3.55 35.47 -10.36
C ARG A 98 -4.20 34.27 -11.03
N CYS A 99 -5.03 34.50 -12.00
CA CYS A 99 -5.80 33.52 -12.77
C CYS A 99 -7.28 33.47 -12.32
N GLY A 100 -7.94 32.31 -12.36
CA GLY A 100 -9.40 32.18 -12.16
C GLY A 100 -10.10 31.74 -13.43
N VAL A 101 -9.33 31.30 -14.46
CA VAL A 101 -9.86 30.86 -15.75
C VAL A 101 -10.87 29.72 -15.58
N CYS A 102 -10.51 28.67 -14.79
CA CYS A 102 -11.38 27.52 -14.55
C CYS A 102 -12.73 27.92 -13.92
N GLN A 103 -12.75 28.92 -13.02
CA GLN A 103 -13.97 29.43 -12.42
C GLN A 103 -14.83 30.17 -13.46
N LYS A 104 -14.20 31.01 -14.27
CA LYS A 104 -14.90 31.82 -15.30
C LYS A 104 -15.53 30.95 -16.40
N VAL A 105 -14.86 29.87 -16.81
CA VAL A 105 -15.33 29.01 -17.90
C VAL A 105 -16.22 27.87 -17.42
N CYS A 106 -16.42 27.68 -16.14
CA CYS A 106 -17.21 26.58 -15.60
C CYS A 106 -18.71 26.82 -15.81
N PRO A 107 -19.41 26.07 -16.69
CA PRO A 107 -20.83 26.29 -16.94
C PRO A 107 -21.69 25.93 -15.72
N ALA A 108 -21.25 25.02 -14.89
CA ALA A 108 -21.94 24.57 -13.68
C ALA A 108 -21.59 25.42 -12.44
N LYS A 109 -20.69 26.42 -12.57
CA LYS A 109 -20.18 27.22 -11.44
C LYS A 109 -19.73 26.39 -10.24
N ALA A 110 -19.08 25.27 -10.53
CA ALA A 110 -18.66 24.28 -9.52
C ALA A 110 -17.29 24.61 -8.89
N ILE A 111 -16.55 25.61 -9.38
CA ILE A 111 -15.23 25.95 -8.81
C ILE A 111 -15.42 26.82 -7.57
N ASP A 112 -14.88 26.32 -6.45
CA ASP A 112 -14.92 26.97 -5.15
C ASP A 112 -13.52 26.96 -4.53
N TYR A 113 -12.81 28.07 -4.64
CA TYR A 113 -11.46 28.23 -4.10
C TYR A 113 -11.43 28.28 -2.56
N GLU A 114 -12.56 28.63 -1.92
CA GLU A 114 -12.67 28.77 -0.48
C GLU A 114 -13.07 27.45 0.21
N GLN A 115 -13.39 26.40 -0.57
CA GLN A 115 -13.73 25.08 -0.02
C GLN A 115 -12.66 24.61 0.97
N GLN A 116 -13.06 24.17 2.15
CA GLN A 116 -12.17 23.66 3.20
C GLN A 116 -12.23 22.14 3.29
N ASP A 117 -11.23 21.56 3.94
CA ASP A 117 -11.24 20.14 4.29
C ASP A 117 -12.40 19.87 5.26
N GLU A 118 -13.02 18.71 5.11
CA GLU A 118 -14.11 18.22 5.95
C GLU A 118 -13.58 17.12 6.86
N ILE A 119 -13.82 17.23 8.16
CA ILE A 119 -13.50 16.17 9.12
C ILE A 119 -14.75 15.36 9.41
N ILE A 120 -14.70 14.08 9.04
CA ILE A 120 -15.76 13.10 9.26
C ILE A 120 -15.33 12.20 10.40
N LYS A 121 -16.22 12.00 11.39
CA LYS A 121 -16.02 11.01 12.46
C LYS A 121 -17.15 10.01 12.37
N ASP A 122 -16.79 8.74 12.24
CA ASP A 122 -17.78 7.67 12.10
C ASP A 122 -17.34 6.40 12.82
N LYS A 123 -18.29 5.47 13.05
CA LYS A 123 -18.07 4.21 13.76
C LYS A 123 -18.13 3.03 12.81
N PHE A 124 -17.15 2.14 12.96
CA PHE A 124 -17.02 0.94 12.13
C PHE A 124 -16.82 -0.30 13.01
N GLY A 125 -17.42 -1.41 12.61
CA GLY A 125 -17.27 -2.68 13.32
C GLY A 125 -15.97 -3.41 12.97
N ALA A 126 -15.44 -3.21 11.77
CA ALA A 126 -14.22 -3.85 11.28
C ALA A 126 -13.46 -2.92 10.32
N ILE A 127 -12.17 -3.17 10.16
CA ILE A 127 -11.28 -2.42 9.25
C ILE A 127 -10.56 -3.42 8.33
N ILE A 128 -10.56 -3.16 7.02
CA ILE A 128 -9.74 -3.90 6.05
C ILE A 128 -8.68 -2.96 5.49
N VAL A 129 -7.42 -3.28 5.73
CA VAL A 129 -6.27 -2.51 5.22
C VAL A 129 -5.89 -3.05 3.85
N ALA A 130 -5.97 -2.21 2.82
CA ALA A 130 -5.71 -2.56 1.43
C ALA A 130 -4.90 -1.45 0.72
N THR A 131 -3.85 -0.94 1.37
CA THR A 131 -3.07 0.23 0.93
C THR A 131 -2.12 -0.03 -0.23
N GLY A 132 -2.02 -1.28 -0.69
CA GLY A 132 -1.21 -1.63 -1.85
C GLY A 132 0.30 -1.57 -1.62
N PHE A 133 1.04 -1.12 -2.65
CA PHE A 133 2.49 -1.06 -2.67
C PHE A 133 2.98 0.13 -3.49
N GLU A 134 4.28 0.44 -3.39
CA GLU A 134 5.00 1.33 -4.29
C GLU A 134 6.18 0.60 -4.96
N LEU A 135 6.75 1.21 -5.99
CA LEU A 135 7.99 0.71 -6.58
C LEU A 135 9.20 1.18 -5.75
N PHE A 136 10.17 0.30 -5.59
CA PHE A 136 11.45 0.63 -5.00
C PHE A 136 12.09 1.80 -5.74
N ASN A 137 12.62 2.78 -5.01
CA ASN A 137 13.28 3.95 -5.62
C ASN A 137 14.67 3.60 -6.15
N TRP A 138 14.69 2.81 -7.23
CA TRP A 138 15.90 2.35 -7.88
C TRP A 138 16.76 3.47 -8.48
N ARG A 139 16.15 4.60 -8.76
CA ARG A 139 16.75 5.76 -9.43
C ARG A 139 17.89 6.37 -8.62
N GLU A 140 17.75 6.37 -7.30
CA GLU A 140 18.76 6.88 -6.37
C GLU A 140 19.86 5.86 -6.07
N VAL A 141 19.58 4.57 -6.26
CA VAL A 141 20.44 3.47 -5.81
C VAL A 141 21.24 2.85 -6.96
N TYR A 142 20.63 2.71 -8.15
CA TYR A 142 21.20 2.05 -9.32
C TYR A 142 21.57 3.07 -10.41
N GLY A 143 22.47 3.99 -10.09
CA GLY A 143 22.97 5.02 -11.03
C GLY A 143 23.65 4.46 -12.29
N GLU A 144 24.12 3.21 -12.23
CA GLU A 144 24.72 2.47 -13.34
C GLU A 144 23.75 2.22 -14.50
N TYR A 145 22.43 2.29 -14.26
CA TYR A 145 21.41 2.14 -15.32
C TYR A 145 21.05 3.47 -16.01
N GLY A 146 21.59 4.61 -15.54
CA GLY A 146 21.53 5.89 -16.24
C GLY A 146 20.16 6.54 -16.28
N TYR A 147 19.26 6.26 -15.33
CA TYR A 147 17.99 6.97 -15.21
C TYR A 147 18.19 8.48 -15.07
N GLY A 148 17.33 9.25 -15.75
CA GLY A 148 17.41 10.71 -15.77
C GLY A 148 18.53 11.26 -16.68
N LYS A 149 19.50 10.40 -17.06
CA LYS A 149 20.52 10.73 -18.08
C LYS A 149 20.07 10.31 -19.48
N TYR A 150 19.42 9.15 -19.56
CA TYR A 150 18.97 8.56 -20.81
C TYR A 150 17.45 8.48 -20.82
N PRO A 151 16.76 9.26 -21.67
CA PRO A 151 15.28 9.29 -21.70
C PRO A 151 14.64 7.91 -21.95
N ASP A 152 15.32 7.06 -22.71
CA ASP A 152 14.84 5.72 -23.09
C ASP A 152 15.20 4.63 -22.04
N VAL A 153 15.60 5.03 -20.83
CA VAL A 153 15.64 4.15 -19.64
C VAL A 153 14.45 4.45 -18.76
N ILE A 154 13.47 3.58 -18.77
CA ILE A 154 12.21 3.71 -18.06
C ILE A 154 11.99 2.54 -17.08
N ASP A 155 11.04 2.66 -16.16
CA ASP A 155 10.65 1.53 -15.33
C ASP A 155 9.42 0.78 -15.86
N SER A 156 9.13 -0.36 -15.25
CA SER A 156 8.03 -1.23 -15.66
C SER A 156 6.64 -0.58 -15.54
N MET A 157 6.45 0.37 -14.61
CA MET A 157 5.19 1.10 -14.49
C MET A 157 5.05 2.14 -15.61
N GLN A 158 6.14 2.83 -15.94
CA GLN A 158 6.19 3.72 -17.11
C GLN A 158 5.91 2.94 -18.40
N PHE A 159 6.51 1.76 -18.56
CA PHE A 159 6.24 0.89 -19.71
C PHE A 159 4.76 0.47 -19.77
N GLU A 160 4.17 0.10 -18.63
CA GLU A 160 2.73 -0.22 -18.57
C GLU A 160 1.87 0.97 -19.02
N ARG A 161 2.25 2.20 -18.65
CA ARG A 161 1.50 3.40 -19.07
C ARG A 161 1.61 3.67 -20.58
N LEU A 162 2.75 3.41 -21.20
CA LEU A 162 2.87 3.48 -22.67
C LEU A 162 1.98 2.46 -23.37
N ASN A 163 1.81 1.29 -22.75
CA ASN A 163 1.17 0.14 -23.37
C ASN A 163 -0.38 0.13 -23.27
N VAL A 164 -0.96 0.96 -22.40
CA VAL A 164 -2.40 1.06 -22.17
C VAL A 164 -3.03 2.09 -23.12
N SER A 165 -4.18 1.76 -23.72
CA SER A 165 -4.89 2.64 -24.66
C SER A 165 -5.29 4.00 -24.09
N SER A 166 -5.50 4.10 -22.78
CA SER A 166 -5.76 5.36 -22.08
C SER A 166 -4.49 6.08 -21.62
N GLY A 167 -3.32 5.55 -21.94
CA GLY A 167 -2.02 6.13 -21.60
C GLY A 167 -1.58 7.24 -22.53
N PRO A 168 -0.40 7.82 -22.29
CA PRO A 168 0.07 9.04 -22.97
C PRO A 168 0.30 8.87 -24.47
N THR A 169 0.51 7.63 -24.93
CA THR A 169 0.78 7.28 -26.34
C THR A 169 -0.40 6.58 -27.03
N GLY A 170 -1.56 6.48 -26.36
CA GLY A 170 -2.72 5.77 -26.87
C GLY A 170 -2.50 4.26 -27.06
N GLY A 171 -1.62 3.66 -26.23
CA GLY A 171 -1.30 2.23 -26.22
C GLY A 171 -0.20 1.82 -27.20
N LYS A 172 0.49 2.76 -27.81
CA LYS A 172 1.66 2.51 -28.64
C LYS A 172 2.91 2.53 -27.78
N ILE A 173 3.79 1.55 -27.94
CA ILE A 173 5.08 1.49 -27.28
C ILE A 173 6.03 2.39 -28.06
N LEU A 174 6.31 3.58 -27.51
CA LEU A 174 7.15 4.58 -28.16
C LEU A 174 8.32 4.95 -27.24
N ARG A 175 9.47 5.25 -27.84
CA ARG A 175 10.65 5.78 -27.15
C ARG A 175 10.33 7.17 -26.60
N PRO A 176 10.59 7.45 -25.32
CA PRO A 176 10.40 8.78 -24.76
C PRO A 176 11.24 9.87 -25.41
N SER A 177 12.41 9.54 -25.95
CA SER A 177 13.34 10.50 -26.56
C SER A 177 12.85 11.13 -27.86
N ASP A 178 12.26 10.32 -28.74
CA ASP A 178 11.95 10.72 -30.13
C ASP A 178 10.57 10.29 -30.64
N GLY A 179 9.82 9.53 -29.85
CA GLY A 179 8.49 9.06 -30.22
C GLY A 179 8.46 7.96 -31.28
N ARG A 180 9.59 7.33 -31.62
CA ARG A 180 9.65 6.19 -32.54
C ARG A 180 9.39 4.87 -31.83
N GLU A 181 8.93 3.85 -32.58
CA GLU A 181 8.78 2.48 -32.09
C GLU A 181 10.17 1.84 -31.88
N PRO A 182 10.45 1.25 -30.70
CA PRO A 182 11.72 0.56 -30.47
C PRO A 182 11.78 -0.78 -31.18
N GLN A 183 12.87 -1.09 -31.85
CA GLN A 183 13.08 -2.41 -32.47
C GLN A 183 13.72 -3.41 -31.50
N THR A 184 14.43 -2.93 -30.49
CA THR A 184 15.03 -3.78 -29.45
C THR A 184 14.68 -3.22 -28.07
N VAL A 185 13.89 -3.98 -27.31
CA VAL A 185 13.50 -3.65 -25.93
C VAL A 185 14.19 -4.60 -24.97
N VAL A 186 14.95 -4.06 -24.01
CA VAL A 186 15.65 -4.85 -23.00
C VAL A 186 15.00 -4.66 -21.64
N PHE A 187 14.65 -5.76 -20.99
CA PHE A 187 14.10 -5.77 -19.62
C PHE A 187 15.15 -6.20 -18.61
N ILE A 188 15.41 -5.37 -17.60
CA ILE A 188 16.34 -5.66 -16.51
C ILE A 188 15.56 -6.04 -15.27
N LYS A 189 15.52 -7.34 -14.93
CA LYS A 189 14.74 -7.86 -13.81
C LYS A 189 15.45 -7.75 -12.47
N CYS A 190 14.67 -7.89 -11.40
CA CYS A 190 15.11 -7.96 -10.00
C CYS A 190 15.88 -6.72 -9.52
N VAL A 191 15.58 -5.53 -10.07
CA VAL A 191 16.23 -4.29 -9.63
C VAL A 191 15.68 -3.90 -8.26
N GLY A 192 16.54 -3.93 -7.24
CA GLY A 192 16.14 -3.74 -5.85
C GLY A 192 15.42 -4.93 -5.21
N SER A 193 15.22 -6.05 -5.92
CA SER A 193 14.74 -7.33 -5.36
C SER A 193 15.88 -8.34 -5.31
N ARG A 194 15.92 -9.18 -4.24
CA ARG A 194 16.95 -10.23 -4.07
C ARG A 194 18.36 -9.64 -4.10
N ASP A 195 18.50 -8.45 -3.56
CA ASP A 195 19.76 -7.69 -3.50
C ASP A 195 19.93 -7.15 -2.08
N GLU A 196 20.70 -7.87 -1.26
CA GLU A 196 20.93 -7.51 0.14
C GLU A 196 21.85 -6.29 0.30
N ALA A 197 22.65 -5.99 -0.72
CA ALA A 197 23.62 -4.89 -0.63
C ALA A 197 22.99 -3.51 -0.92
N LYS A 198 22.11 -3.44 -1.91
CA LYS A 198 21.55 -2.17 -2.40
C LYS A 198 20.02 -2.08 -2.33
N GLY A 199 19.33 -3.19 -2.18
CA GLY A 199 17.89 -3.29 -2.30
C GLY A 199 17.22 -4.05 -1.16
N LYS A 200 16.30 -4.90 -1.52
CA LYS A 200 15.51 -5.76 -0.64
C LYS A 200 15.93 -7.23 -0.81
N SER A 201 16.02 -7.96 0.30
CA SER A 201 16.41 -9.38 0.29
C SER A 201 15.34 -10.30 -0.32
N TYR A 202 14.08 -9.88 -0.32
CA TYR A 202 12.96 -10.68 -0.82
C TYR A 202 12.75 -10.57 -2.34
N CYS A 203 11.96 -11.50 -2.88
CA CYS A 203 11.48 -11.49 -4.25
C CYS A 203 10.13 -10.78 -4.35
N SER A 204 9.97 -9.90 -5.34
CA SER A 204 8.68 -9.21 -5.61
C SER A 204 7.63 -10.10 -6.29
N ARG A 205 7.88 -11.39 -6.45
CA ARG A 205 6.98 -12.47 -6.86
C ARG A 205 6.24 -12.26 -8.20
N ALA A 206 5.60 -11.10 -8.41
CA ALA A 206 4.79 -10.81 -9.61
C ALA A 206 5.62 -10.39 -10.83
N CYS A 207 6.86 -9.91 -10.63
CA CYS A 207 7.64 -9.26 -11.69
C CYS A 207 8.01 -10.19 -12.86
N CYS A 208 8.18 -11.48 -12.66
CA CYS A 208 8.46 -12.42 -13.72
C CYS A 208 7.30 -12.49 -14.73
N MET A 209 6.08 -12.54 -14.22
CA MET A 209 4.89 -12.68 -15.05
C MET A 209 4.51 -11.40 -15.79
N TYR A 210 4.55 -10.24 -15.12
CA TYR A 210 4.27 -9.01 -15.85
C TYR A 210 5.37 -8.64 -16.84
N THR A 211 6.64 -9.06 -16.62
CA THR A 211 7.69 -8.90 -17.63
C THR A 211 7.44 -9.80 -18.85
N ALA A 212 7.02 -11.05 -18.62
CA ALA A 212 6.61 -11.94 -19.72
C ALA A 212 5.45 -11.33 -20.53
N LYS A 213 4.42 -10.77 -19.83
CA LYS A 213 3.33 -10.03 -20.49
C LYS A 213 3.85 -8.84 -21.32
N HIS A 214 4.78 -8.05 -20.76
CA HIS A 214 5.34 -6.90 -21.48
C HIS A 214 6.16 -7.34 -22.71
N ALA A 215 6.94 -8.42 -22.61
CA ALA A 215 7.68 -8.98 -23.73
C ALA A 215 6.75 -9.49 -24.84
N HIS A 216 5.71 -10.25 -24.47
CA HIS A 216 4.65 -10.66 -25.39
C HIS A 216 4.05 -9.45 -26.14
N GLN A 217 3.72 -8.38 -25.42
CA GLN A 217 3.13 -7.18 -26.01
C GLN A 217 4.08 -6.41 -26.93
N VAL A 218 5.40 -6.43 -26.66
CA VAL A 218 6.40 -5.89 -27.62
C VAL A 218 6.36 -6.66 -28.91
N LEU A 219 6.42 -8.00 -28.83
CA LEU A 219 6.44 -8.89 -30.02
C LEU A 219 5.13 -8.82 -30.82
N GLU A 220 3.99 -8.70 -30.13
CA GLU A 220 2.68 -8.59 -30.77
C GLU A 220 2.45 -7.24 -31.47
N LYS A 221 2.84 -6.13 -30.81
CA LYS A 221 2.52 -4.79 -31.28
C LYS A 221 3.51 -4.20 -32.26
N ILE A 222 4.77 -4.63 -32.24
CA ILE A 222 5.85 -4.06 -33.05
C ILE A 222 6.42 -5.17 -33.93
N PRO A 223 6.03 -5.23 -35.21
CA PRO A 223 6.51 -6.26 -36.11
C PRO A 223 8.05 -6.26 -36.27
N GLY A 224 8.66 -7.42 -36.05
CA GLY A 224 10.12 -7.60 -36.14
C GLY A 224 10.92 -7.11 -34.95
N ALA A 225 10.26 -6.61 -33.90
CA ALA A 225 10.94 -6.20 -32.69
C ALA A 225 11.51 -7.40 -31.91
N GLN A 226 12.54 -7.14 -31.11
CA GLN A 226 13.16 -8.09 -30.19
C GLN A 226 12.84 -7.68 -28.74
N ALA A 227 12.41 -8.63 -27.93
CA ALA A 227 12.25 -8.49 -26.50
C ALA A 227 13.30 -9.36 -25.79
N ILE A 228 14.23 -8.74 -25.07
CA ILE A 228 15.36 -9.39 -24.42
C ILE A 228 15.27 -9.18 -22.91
N ILE A 229 15.30 -10.25 -22.13
CA ILE A 229 15.06 -10.24 -20.70
C ILE A 229 16.30 -10.74 -19.94
N PHE A 230 16.96 -9.85 -19.19
CA PHE A 230 17.99 -10.26 -18.24
C PHE A 230 17.35 -10.71 -16.93
N TYR A 231 17.65 -11.91 -16.48
CA TYR A 231 17.06 -12.53 -15.29
C TYR A 231 18.08 -13.32 -14.46
N MET A 232 17.87 -13.38 -13.14
CA MET A 232 18.63 -14.28 -12.26
C MET A 232 17.99 -15.66 -12.19
N ASP A 233 16.66 -15.64 -12.10
CA ASP A 233 15.78 -16.79 -11.86
C ASP A 233 14.38 -16.46 -12.32
N ILE A 234 13.61 -17.42 -12.78
CA ILE A 234 12.22 -17.21 -13.18
C ILE A 234 11.29 -17.88 -12.17
N ARG A 235 10.27 -17.16 -11.75
CA ARG A 235 9.25 -17.62 -10.82
C ARG A 235 7.87 -17.41 -11.41
N THR A 236 7.16 -18.51 -11.59
CA THR A 236 5.82 -18.61 -12.20
C THR A 236 4.83 -19.22 -11.22
N PRO A 237 4.61 -18.62 -10.02
CA PRO A 237 3.86 -19.24 -8.93
C PRO A 237 2.34 -19.08 -9.13
N GLY A 238 1.79 -19.65 -10.21
CA GLY A 238 0.37 -19.56 -10.49
C GLY A 238 -0.08 -20.58 -11.52
N LYS A 239 -1.39 -20.83 -11.58
CA LYS A 239 -1.98 -21.74 -12.58
C LYS A 239 -1.82 -21.13 -13.97
N ALA A 240 -1.30 -21.90 -14.91
CA ALA A 240 -1.01 -21.54 -16.30
C ALA A 240 0.06 -20.44 -16.50
N TYR A 241 0.86 -20.15 -15.45
CA TYR A 241 1.91 -19.11 -15.54
C TYR A 241 3.16 -19.65 -16.24
N GLU A 242 3.51 -20.92 -16.02
CA GLU A 242 4.60 -21.57 -16.72
C GLU A 242 4.31 -21.65 -18.22
N GLU A 243 3.13 -22.12 -18.57
CA GLU A 243 2.68 -22.26 -19.96
C GLU A 243 2.62 -20.89 -20.66
N PHE A 244 2.27 -19.83 -19.94
CA PHE A 244 2.33 -18.47 -20.50
C PHE A 244 3.78 -18.03 -20.76
N LEU A 245 4.68 -18.32 -19.86
CA LEU A 245 6.12 -18.06 -20.05
C LEU A 245 6.67 -18.81 -21.25
N GLU A 246 6.41 -20.11 -21.33
CA GLU A 246 6.82 -20.96 -22.47
C GLU A 246 6.29 -20.42 -23.80
N ARG A 247 5.02 -20.02 -23.83
CA ARG A 247 4.44 -19.38 -25.00
C ARG A 247 5.21 -18.12 -25.40
N THR A 248 5.56 -17.27 -24.44
CA THR A 248 6.30 -16.04 -24.71
C THR A 248 7.70 -16.32 -25.28
N VAL A 249 8.36 -17.37 -24.81
CA VAL A 249 9.64 -17.85 -25.37
C VAL A 249 9.46 -18.36 -26.82
N HIS A 250 8.40 -19.14 -27.09
CA HIS A 250 8.11 -19.63 -28.44
C HIS A 250 7.74 -18.49 -29.41
N GLU A 251 7.16 -17.41 -28.93
CA GLU A 251 6.90 -16.18 -29.69
C GLU A 251 8.17 -15.39 -30.02
N GLY A 252 9.33 -15.76 -29.46
CA GLY A 252 10.64 -15.19 -29.77
C GLY A 252 11.23 -14.28 -28.70
N ALA A 253 10.67 -14.24 -27.48
CA ALA A 253 11.30 -13.52 -26.38
C ALA A 253 12.61 -14.21 -25.97
N ILE A 254 13.69 -13.43 -25.85
CA ILE A 254 15.04 -13.91 -25.56
C ILE A 254 15.33 -13.72 -24.06
N TYR A 255 15.64 -14.81 -23.38
CA TYR A 255 15.97 -14.79 -21.95
C TYR A 255 17.45 -15.03 -21.75
N ILE A 256 18.18 -14.06 -21.15
CA ILE A 256 19.60 -14.13 -20.80
C ILE A 256 19.72 -14.25 -19.30
N ARG A 257 20.26 -15.38 -18.83
CA ARG A 257 20.46 -15.61 -17.40
C ARG A 257 21.70 -14.86 -16.93
N GLY A 258 21.49 -13.79 -16.15
CA GLY A 258 22.58 -12.97 -15.61
C GLY A 258 22.10 -11.65 -15.07
N ARG A 259 23.04 -10.84 -14.62
CA ARG A 259 22.79 -9.47 -14.14
C ARG A 259 23.41 -8.44 -15.09
N VAL A 260 22.69 -7.35 -15.27
CA VAL A 260 23.21 -6.19 -15.97
C VAL A 260 24.11 -5.41 -15.02
N SER A 261 25.30 -5.07 -15.47
CA SER A 261 26.27 -4.28 -14.73
C SER A 261 26.19 -2.78 -15.03
N LYS A 262 25.82 -2.43 -16.27
CA LYS A 262 25.78 -1.02 -16.70
C LYS A 262 24.92 -0.83 -17.95
N VAL A 263 24.32 0.38 -18.06
CA VAL A 263 23.70 0.89 -19.29
C VAL A 263 24.42 2.19 -19.68
N PHE A 264 24.81 2.33 -20.94
CA PHE A 264 25.47 3.52 -21.45
C PHE A 264 25.15 3.75 -22.95
N PRO A 265 25.20 5.00 -23.43
CA PRO A 265 24.90 5.30 -24.82
C PRO A 265 26.06 4.98 -25.75
N GLU A 266 25.75 4.48 -26.93
CA GLU A 266 26.67 4.36 -28.07
C GLU A 266 25.91 4.68 -29.35
N GLY A 267 26.26 5.82 -29.99
CA GLY A 267 25.49 6.34 -31.11
C GLY A 267 24.05 6.69 -30.71
N ASP A 268 23.08 6.12 -31.42
CA ASP A 268 21.64 6.28 -31.16
C ASP A 268 21.04 5.14 -30.33
N LYS A 269 21.86 4.22 -29.84
CA LYS A 269 21.46 3.07 -29.03
C LYS A 269 21.93 3.17 -27.59
N LEU A 270 21.30 2.40 -26.72
CA LEU A 270 21.74 2.14 -25.37
C LEU A 270 22.38 0.75 -25.30
N ILE A 271 23.65 0.69 -24.91
CA ILE A 271 24.33 -0.59 -24.70
C ILE A 271 24.04 -1.08 -23.29
N VAL A 272 23.41 -2.22 -23.19
CA VAL A 272 23.15 -2.95 -21.96
C VAL A 272 24.21 -4.01 -21.79
N ARG A 273 25.14 -3.79 -20.87
CA ARG A 273 26.25 -4.71 -20.57
C ARG A 273 25.88 -5.59 -19.38
N GLY A 274 26.00 -6.86 -19.54
CA GLY A 274 25.75 -7.86 -18.51
C GLY A 274 26.60 -9.11 -18.70
N GLU A 275 26.24 -10.15 -18.01
CA GLU A 275 26.84 -11.49 -18.13
C GLU A 275 25.76 -12.49 -18.52
N ASP A 276 26.09 -13.41 -19.42
CA ASP A 276 25.32 -14.63 -19.62
C ASP A 276 25.98 -15.76 -18.81
N THR A 277 25.37 -16.09 -17.67
CA THR A 277 25.91 -17.09 -16.74
C THR A 277 25.76 -18.53 -17.23
N LEU A 278 24.94 -18.79 -18.27
CA LEU A 278 24.84 -20.11 -18.92
C LEU A 278 25.98 -20.30 -19.93
N LEU A 279 26.36 -19.25 -20.62
CA LEU A 279 27.47 -19.25 -21.57
C LEU A 279 28.83 -18.93 -20.91
N GLY A 280 28.82 -18.42 -19.66
CA GLY A 280 30.01 -18.01 -18.92
C GLY A 280 30.79 -16.88 -19.56
N ARG A 281 30.08 -15.91 -20.21
CA ARG A 281 30.73 -14.80 -20.93
C ARG A 281 29.97 -13.49 -20.76
N PRO A 282 30.69 -12.33 -20.86
CA PRO A 282 30.05 -11.04 -20.94
C PRO A 282 29.21 -10.91 -22.21
N VAL A 283 28.11 -10.18 -22.12
CA VAL A 283 27.18 -9.90 -23.22
C VAL A 283 26.87 -8.40 -23.25
N GLU A 284 26.87 -7.83 -24.45
CA GLU A 284 26.38 -6.48 -24.73
C GLU A 284 25.22 -6.52 -25.72
N VAL A 285 24.16 -5.82 -25.38
CA VAL A 285 22.96 -5.71 -26.20
C VAL A 285 22.71 -4.26 -26.54
N ALA A 286 22.60 -3.95 -27.83
CA ALA A 286 22.22 -2.63 -28.32
C ALA A 286 20.70 -2.48 -28.29
N ALA A 287 20.18 -1.70 -27.35
CA ALA A 287 18.77 -1.48 -27.10
C ALA A 287 18.28 -0.13 -27.61
N ASP A 288 17.03 -0.06 -28.05
CA ASP A 288 16.30 1.19 -28.30
C ASP A 288 15.60 1.70 -27.05
N LEU A 289 15.13 0.78 -26.23
CA LEU A 289 14.41 1.04 -24.99
C LEU A 289 14.87 0.06 -23.91
N VAL A 290 15.17 0.58 -22.74
CA VAL A 290 15.53 -0.23 -21.57
C VAL A 290 14.44 -0.08 -20.50
N VAL A 291 13.89 -1.19 -20.08
CA VAL A 291 12.84 -1.27 -19.07
C VAL A 291 13.40 -1.90 -17.79
N VAL A 292 13.53 -1.09 -16.76
CA VAL A 292 13.96 -1.52 -15.43
C VAL A 292 12.75 -2.08 -14.68
N VAL A 293 12.92 -3.23 -14.04
CA VAL A 293 11.85 -3.95 -13.32
C VAL A 293 12.11 -3.88 -11.81
N PRO A 294 11.61 -2.81 -11.12
CA PRO A 294 11.90 -2.57 -9.71
C PRO A 294 11.15 -3.49 -8.76
N ALA A 295 11.68 -3.58 -7.52
CA ALA A 295 11.00 -4.25 -6.44
C ALA A 295 9.68 -3.58 -6.06
N MET A 296 8.74 -4.38 -5.56
CA MET A 296 7.55 -3.89 -4.85
C MET A 296 7.94 -3.64 -3.38
N VAL A 297 7.61 -2.46 -2.86
CA VAL A 297 7.87 -2.06 -1.47
C VAL A 297 6.56 -1.59 -0.81
N PRO A 298 6.47 -1.53 0.52
CA PRO A 298 5.29 -0.99 1.20
C PRO A 298 4.93 0.41 0.72
N SER A 299 3.64 0.72 0.70
CA SER A 299 3.13 2.05 0.33
C SER A 299 3.58 3.11 1.34
N ARG A 300 3.72 4.37 0.91
CA ARG A 300 4.07 5.49 1.80
C ARG A 300 3.08 5.61 2.96
N GLY A 301 3.60 5.95 4.14
CA GLY A 301 2.79 6.11 5.34
C GLY A 301 2.37 4.81 6.01
N TRP A 302 2.92 3.66 5.60
CA TRP A 302 2.67 2.38 6.25
C TRP A 302 3.03 2.42 7.75
N ASP A 303 4.10 3.11 8.12
CA ASP A 303 4.57 3.27 9.50
C ASP A 303 3.60 4.08 10.37
N LYS A 304 3.02 5.15 9.81
CA LYS A 304 1.97 5.93 10.46
C LYS A 304 0.72 5.08 10.67
N LEU A 305 0.30 4.35 9.64
CA LEU A 305 -0.88 3.48 9.70
C LEU A 305 -0.67 2.30 10.67
N ALA A 306 0.53 1.71 10.67
CA ALA A 306 0.90 0.66 11.63
C ALA A 306 0.74 1.12 13.08
N LYS A 307 1.27 2.30 13.40
CA LYS A 307 1.14 2.90 14.75
C LYS A 307 -0.31 3.24 15.10
N MET A 308 -1.07 3.76 14.16
CA MET A 308 -2.47 4.15 14.35
C MET A 308 -3.36 2.95 14.65
N LEU A 309 -3.17 1.84 13.95
CA LEU A 309 -3.98 0.63 14.07
C LEU A 309 -3.37 -0.43 15.01
N GLY A 310 -2.18 -0.19 15.58
CA GLY A 310 -1.47 -1.17 16.40
C GLY A 310 -1.05 -2.42 15.62
N LEU A 311 -0.66 -2.27 14.34
CA LEU A 311 -0.29 -3.38 13.48
C LEU A 311 1.19 -3.71 13.59
N GLN A 312 1.50 -4.99 13.58
CA GLN A 312 2.86 -5.46 13.41
C GLN A 312 3.26 -5.43 11.93
N THR A 313 4.54 -5.24 11.70
CA THR A 313 5.15 -5.27 10.37
C THR A 313 6.35 -6.19 10.36
N ASP A 314 6.68 -6.70 9.19
CA ASP A 314 7.95 -7.39 8.99
C ASP A 314 9.12 -6.39 8.94
N LYS A 315 10.35 -6.91 8.83
CA LYS A 315 11.57 -6.09 8.75
C LYS A 315 11.60 -5.13 7.55
N ASP A 316 10.78 -5.38 6.55
CA ASP A 316 10.72 -4.61 5.31
C ASP A 316 9.57 -3.60 5.28
N GLY A 317 8.68 -3.62 6.30
CA GLY A 317 7.57 -2.69 6.49
C GLY A 317 6.22 -3.17 5.94
N PHE A 318 6.10 -4.43 5.49
CA PHE A 318 4.80 -5.01 5.15
C PHE A 318 4.03 -5.39 6.42
N PHE A 319 2.72 -5.19 6.42
CA PHE A 319 1.88 -5.59 7.56
C PHE A 319 1.85 -7.10 7.72
N GLN A 320 1.97 -7.56 8.97
CA GLN A 320 1.96 -8.98 9.28
C GLN A 320 0.58 -9.50 9.63
N GLU A 321 0.24 -10.64 9.07
CA GLU A 321 -0.88 -11.47 9.49
C GLU A 321 -0.61 -12.15 10.84
N ALA A 322 -1.66 -12.46 11.57
CA ALA A 322 -1.56 -13.12 12.87
C ALA A 322 -0.96 -14.53 12.78
N HIS A 323 -1.19 -15.25 11.67
CA HIS A 323 -0.56 -16.53 11.38
C HIS A 323 -0.66 -16.89 9.89
N PRO A 324 0.46 -17.18 9.20
CA PRO A 324 0.49 -17.33 7.74
C PRO A 324 -0.37 -18.50 7.19
N LYS A 325 -0.63 -19.52 8.00
CA LYS A 325 -1.43 -20.68 7.60
C LYS A 325 -2.84 -20.68 8.15
N LEU A 326 -3.03 -20.29 9.41
CA LEU A 326 -4.30 -20.43 10.13
C LEU A 326 -5.12 -19.14 10.14
N ARG A 327 -4.46 -17.98 10.08
CA ARG A 327 -5.08 -16.66 10.14
C ARG A 327 -4.42 -15.70 9.12
N PRO A 328 -4.49 -16.04 7.81
CA PRO A 328 -3.68 -15.38 6.77
C PRO A 328 -4.17 -13.98 6.38
N VAL A 329 -5.33 -13.57 6.83
CA VAL A 329 -5.91 -12.23 6.56
C VAL A 329 -6.21 -11.44 7.83
N GLU A 330 -6.22 -12.08 8.99
CA GLU A 330 -6.38 -11.41 10.28
C GLU A 330 -5.05 -10.84 10.75
N THR A 331 -5.08 -9.72 11.45
CA THR A 331 -3.92 -9.18 12.18
C THR A 331 -3.95 -9.59 13.65
N PHE A 332 -2.90 -9.25 14.40
CA PHE A 332 -2.91 -9.38 15.87
C PHE A 332 -3.90 -8.42 16.52
N THR A 333 -4.26 -7.32 15.86
CA THR A 333 -5.31 -6.40 16.32
C THR A 333 -6.66 -6.93 15.87
N ALA A 334 -7.48 -7.37 16.83
CA ALA A 334 -8.80 -7.94 16.55
C ALA A 334 -9.67 -6.96 15.74
N GLY A 335 -10.38 -7.47 14.73
CA GLY A 335 -11.24 -6.67 13.85
C GLY A 335 -10.53 -5.92 12.74
N VAL A 336 -9.20 -6.04 12.64
CA VAL A 336 -8.41 -5.47 11.53
C VAL A 336 -7.89 -6.58 10.64
N PHE A 337 -8.17 -6.47 9.35
CA PHE A 337 -7.86 -7.48 8.33
C PHE A 337 -6.94 -6.89 7.24
N LEU A 338 -6.19 -7.75 6.57
CA LEU A 338 -5.27 -7.38 5.49
C LEU A 338 -5.76 -7.90 4.15
N ALA A 339 -5.65 -7.08 3.11
CA ALA A 339 -5.97 -7.46 1.74
C ALA A 339 -4.95 -6.90 0.74
N GLY A 340 -4.41 -7.76 -0.10
CA GLY A 340 -3.53 -7.39 -1.20
C GLY A 340 -2.08 -7.12 -0.79
N ALA A 341 -1.40 -6.31 -1.61
CA ALA A 341 0.04 -6.14 -1.53
C ALA A 341 0.55 -5.36 -0.31
N CYS A 342 -0.33 -4.82 0.53
CA CYS A 342 0.06 -4.22 1.81
C CYS A 342 0.66 -5.25 2.80
N GLN A 343 0.32 -6.55 2.65
CA GLN A 343 0.88 -7.66 3.43
C GLN A 343 2.20 -8.19 2.84
N GLY A 344 2.41 -8.00 1.55
CA GLY A 344 3.60 -8.48 0.85
C GLY A 344 3.37 -8.53 -0.65
N PRO A 345 4.44 -8.63 -1.44
CA PRO A 345 4.34 -8.70 -2.89
C PRO A 345 3.47 -9.87 -3.35
N LYS A 346 2.49 -9.59 -4.20
CA LYS A 346 1.58 -10.58 -4.81
C LYS A 346 0.99 -10.07 -6.12
N ASP A 347 0.47 -10.98 -6.90
CA ASP A 347 -0.23 -10.71 -8.15
C ASP A 347 -1.72 -10.39 -7.94
N ILE A 348 -2.43 -10.14 -9.03
CA ILE A 348 -3.86 -9.81 -9.01
C ILE A 348 -4.73 -10.98 -8.53
N PRO A 349 -4.55 -12.24 -9.03
CA PRO A 349 -5.31 -13.39 -8.53
C PRO A 349 -5.19 -13.60 -7.03
N ASP A 350 -3.98 -13.59 -6.49
CA ASP A 350 -3.76 -13.71 -5.05
C ASP A 350 -4.35 -12.53 -4.27
N THR A 351 -4.24 -11.32 -4.82
CA THR A 351 -4.85 -10.12 -4.21
C THR A 351 -6.37 -10.24 -4.10
N VAL A 352 -7.03 -10.70 -5.16
CA VAL A 352 -8.50 -10.88 -5.18
C VAL A 352 -8.92 -12.00 -4.23
N ALA A 353 -8.20 -13.12 -4.21
CA ALA A 353 -8.47 -14.22 -3.29
C ALA A 353 -8.35 -13.76 -1.83
N GLN A 354 -7.30 -13.00 -1.51
CA GLN A 354 -7.10 -12.46 -0.17
C GLN A 354 -8.16 -11.41 0.21
N ALA A 355 -8.55 -10.54 -0.73
CA ALA A 355 -9.62 -9.57 -0.50
C ALA A 355 -10.96 -10.26 -0.20
N SER A 356 -11.28 -11.33 -0.93
CA SER A 356 -12.47 -12.15 -0.66
C SER A 356 -12.41 -12.81 0.72
N ALA A 357 -11.24 -13.33 1.10
CA ALA A 357 -11.05 -13.92 2.43
C ALA A 357 -11.19 -12.89 3.55
N ALA A 358 -10.59 -11.70 3.40
CA ALA A 358 -10.72 -10.61 4.37
C ALA A 358 -12.18 -10.14 4.52
N ALA A 359 -12.90 -10.00 3.40
CA ALA A 359 -14.32 -9.66 3.40
C ALA A 359 -15.15 -10.74 4.11
N ALA A 360 -14.93 -12.03 3.83
CA ALA A 360 -15.62 -13.14 4.49
C ALA A 360 -15.38 -13.14 6.01
N LYS A 361 -14.15 -12.85 6.45
CA LYS A 361 -13.82 -12.76 7.89
C LYS A 361 -14.49 -11.54 8.55
N ALA A 362 -14.50 -10.40 7.87
CA ALA A 362 -15.22 -9.22 8.37
C ALA A 362 -16.73 -9.47 8.47
N ILE A 363 -17.33 -10.12 7.47
CA ILE A 363 -18.77 -10.50 7.50
C ILE A 363 -19.05 -11.46 8.65
N LEU A 364 -18.21 -12.48 8.84
CA LEU A 364 -18.36 -13.44 9.95
C LEU A 364 -18.34 -12.74 11.31
N LEU A 365 -17.47 -11.75 11.46
CA LEU A 365 -17.38 -10.91 12.66
C LEU A 365 -18.67 -10.11 12.88
N LEU A 366 -19.15 -9.44 11.82
CA LEU A 366 -20.25 -8.48 11.87
C LEU A 366 -21.65 -9.15 11.82
N SER A 367 -21.72 -10.44 11.52
CA SER A 367 -22.98 -11.19 11.44
C SER A 367 -23.53 -11.68 12.77
N LYS A 368 -22.80 -11.42 13.87
CA LYS A 368 -23.18 -11.85 15.23
C LYS A 368 -23.53 -10.64 16.08
N ASP A 369 -24.56 -10.77 16.89
CA ASP A 369 -24.94 -9.73 17.86
C ASP A 369 -23.93 -9.64 19.01
N GLU A 370 -23.27 -10.75 19.34
CA GLU A 370 -22.26 -10.86 20.38
C GLU A 370 -20.97 -11.48 19.82
N MET A 371 -19.84 -11.03 20.34
CA MET A 371 -18.52 -11.53 19.96
C MET A 371 -17.85 -12.21 21.15
N ALA A 372 -17.42 -13.46 20.95
CA ALA A 372 -16.56 -14.13 21.91
C ALA A 372 -15.17 -13.47 21.89
N THR A 373 -14.79 -12.89 23.03
CA THR A 373 -13.43 -12.34 23.23
C THR A 373 -12.52 -13.41 23.82
N GLU A 374 -11.20 -13.18 23.75
CA GLU A 374 -10.21 -14.02 24.42
C GLU A 374 -10.52 -14.08 25.95
N PRO A 375 -10.73 -15.25 26.53
CA PRO A 375 -11.05 -15.35 27.95
C PRO A 375 -9.85 -15.05 28.86
N MET A 376 -8.61 -15.25 28.37
CA MET A 376 -7.38 -15.07 29.12
C MET A 376 -6.88 -13.62 29.04
N VAL A 377 -7.72 -12.67 29.42
CA VAL A 377 -7.39 -11.24 29.42
C VAL A 377 -6.82 -10.80 30.77
N ALA A 378 -6.10 -9.67 30.73
CA ALA A 378 -5.62 -9.03 31.96
C ALA A 378 -6.79 -8.52 32.79
N TYR A 379 -6.63 -8.56 34.09
CA TYR A 379 -7.51 -7.89 35.05
C TYR A 379 -6.68 -7.18 36.12
N VAL A 380 -7.28 -6.20 36.75
CA VAL A 380 -6.61 -5.40 37.79
C VAL A 380 -7.34 -5.56 39.12
N ASP A 381 -6.58 -5.86 40.16
CA ASP A 381 -7.05 -5.67 41.52
C ASP A 381 -6.89 -4.18 41.88
N GLN A 382 -8.00 -3.47 41.81
CA GLN A 382 -8.00 -2.04 42.08
C GLN A 382 -7.65 -1.72 43.54
N SER A 383 -7.82 -2.65 44.50
CA SER A 383 -7.53 -2.41 45.91
C SER A 383 -6.04 -2.20 46.17
N VAL A 384 -5.16 -2.88 45.44
CA VAL A 384 -3.69 -2.79 45.57
C VAL A 384 -3.04 -1.98 44.43
N CYS A 385 -3.84 -1.45 43.48
CA CYS A 385 -3.32 -0.67 42.36
C CYS A 385 -2.76 0.67 42.82
N ALA A 386 -1.49 0.93 42.56
CA ALA A 386 -0.81 2.19 42.90
C ALA A 386 -1.08 3.36 41.95
N GLY A 387 -1.78 3.15 40.82
CA GLY A 387 -2.06 4.19 39.81
C GLY A 387 -0.82 4.71 39.07
N CYS A 388 0.28 4.00 39.06
CA CYS A 388 1.58 4.46 38.53
C CYS A 388 1.63 4.59 36.98
N GLY A 389 0.71 3.99 36.24
CA GLY A 389 0.63 4.10 34.78
C GLY A 389 1.57 3.18 34.00
N LEU A 390 2.51 2.44 34.60
CA LEU A 390 3.46 1.58 33.88
C LEU A 390 2.79 0.53 33.00
N CYS A 391 1.67 -0.03 33.45
CA CYS A 391 0.88 -0.98 32.66
C CYS A 391 0.24 -0.35 31.41
N VAL A 392 -0.04 0.95 31.45
CA VAL A 392 -0.55 1.70 30.27
C VAL A 392 0.57 1.87 29.24
N GLU A 393 1.77 2.24 29.70
CA GLU A 393 2.92 2.47 28.82
C GLU A 393 3.39 1.20 28.12
N VAL A 394 3.40 0.07 28.82
CA VAL A 394 3.89 -1.21 28.30
C VAL A 394 2.87 -1.92 27.41
N CYS A 395 1.60 -1.51 27.41
CA CYS A 395 0.54 -2.19 26.68
C CYS A 395 0.61 -1.90 25.17
N PRO A 396 1.02 -2.87 24.30
CA PRO A 396 1.12 -2.64 22.86
C PRO A 396 -0.25 -2.47 22.20
N TYR A 397 -1.32 -2.96 22.85
CA TYR A 397 -2.70 -2.92 22.35
C TYR A 397 -3.50 -1.72 22.87
N LYS A 398 -2.87 -0.85 23.68
CA LYS A 398 -3.55 0.29 24.33
C LYS A 398 -4.84 -0.12 25.07
N ALA A 399 -4.86 -1.33 25.60
CA ALA A 399 -6.00 -1.92 26.31
C ALA A 399 -6.18 -1.44 27.73
N ILE A 400 -5.26 -0.63 28.26
CA ILE A 400 -5.24 -0.19 29.66
C ILE A 400 -5.28 1.33 29.70
N SER A 401 -6.14 1.86 30.57
CA SER A 401 -6.25 3.29 30.87
C SER A 401 -6.25 3.52 32.38
N LEU A 402 -5.95 4.74 32.81
CA LEU A 402 -6.14 5.15 34.20
C LEU A 402 -7.52 5.82 34.35
N THR A 403 -8.27 5.39 35.36
CA THR A 403 -9.56 5.98 35.73
C THR A 403 -9.49 6.46 37.20
N THR A 404 -10.20 7.54 37.47
CA THR A 404 -10.31 8.06 38.86
C THR A 404 -11.48 7.38 39.54
N ILE A 405 -11.22 6.77 40.70
CA ILE A 405 -12.25 6.18 41.54
C ILE A 405 -12.35 6.96 42.86
N ALA A 406 -13.55 7.05 43.43
CA ALA A 406 -13.78 7.59 44.74
C ALA A 406 -13.89 6.43 45.72
N GLU A 407 -13.16 6.50 46.84
CA GLU A 407 -13.13 5.46 47.87
C GLU A 407 -13.29 6.10 49.23
N ARG A 408 -14.03 5.47 50.17
CA ARG A 408 -14.16 5.92 51.52
C ARG A 408 -13.15 5.23 52.44
N VAL A 409 -12.20 6.00 52.96
CA VAL A 409 -11.18 5.50 53.87
C VAL A 409 -11.32 6.28 55.19
N GLY A 410 -11.58 5.58 56.27
CA GLY A 410 -11.71 6.21 57.63
C GLY A 410 -12.81 7.26 57.72
N GLY A 411 -13.92 7.11 56.91
CA GLY A 411 -15.06 8.03 56.90
C GLY A 411 -14.85 9.28 56.00
N ARG A 412 -13.67 9.45 55.38
CA ARG A 412 -13.39 10.51 54.39
C ARG A 412 -13.44 9.94 52.98
N GLU A 413 -13.97 10.70 52.05
CA GLU A 413 -13.95 10.40 50.63
C GLU A 413 -12.61 10.87 50.07
N ILE A 414 -11.85 9.92 49.48
CA ILE A 414 -10.60 10.20 48.78
C ILE A 414 -10.74 9.75 47.33
N THR A 415 -10.11 10.46 46.42
CA THR A 415 -10.01 10.06 45.01
C THR A 415 -8.62 9.56 44.71
N ARG A 416 -8.52 8.44 43.99
CA ARG A 416 -7.26 7.93 43.49
C ARG A 416 -7.39 7.41 42.08
N GLN A 417 -6.27 7.39 41.33
CA GLN A 417 -6.21 6.79 40.02
C GLN A 417 -5.94 5.29 40.14
N VAL A 418 -6.62 4.51 39.32
CA VAL A 418 -6.41 3.06 39.20
C VAL A 418 -6.43 2.65 37.75
N ALA A 419 -5.72 1.59 37.40
CA ALA A 419 -5.79 1.01 36.06
C ALA A 419 -7.15 0.36 35.80
N THR A 420 -7.59 0.45 34.54
CA THR A 420 -8.78 -0.24 34.02
C THR A 420 -8.41 -0.93 32.73
N VAL A 421 -8.83 -2.17 32.55
CA VAL A 421 -8.54 -2.98 31.36
C VAL A 421 -9.77 -3.03 30.47
N ASN A 422 -9.61 -2.62 29.22
CA ASN A 422 -10.59 -2.87 28.18
C ASN A 422 -10.38 -4.31 27.66
N THR A 423 -11.27 -5.20 28.03
CA THR A 423 -11.20 -6.63 27.67
C THR A 423 -11.38 -6.89 26.18
N GLY A 424 -12.02 -5.98 25.43
CA GLY A 424 -12.18 -6.07 23.97
C GLY A 424 -10.87 -5.77 23.20
N LEU A 425 -9.95 -5.02 23.81
CA LEU A 425 -8.63 -4.72 23.25
C LEU A 425 -7.54 -5.66 23.76
N CYS A 426 -7.71 -6.24 24.95
CA CYS A 426 -6.69 -7.05 25.59
C CYS A 426 -6.50 -8.37 24.84
N GLN A 427 -5.24 -8.66 24.45
CA GLN A 427 -4.86 -9.92 23.78
C GLN A 427 -4.14 -10.91 24.73
N GLY A 428 -4.22 -10.71 26.04
CA GLY A 428 -3.67 -11.65 27.02
C GLY A 428 -2.14 -11.82 27.00
N CYS A 429 -1.38 -10.86 26.48
CA CYS A 429 0.08 -10.99 26.31
C CYS A 429 0.90 -10.99 27.61
N GLY A 430 0.33 -10.58 28.73
CA GLY A 430 0.96 -10.61 30.05
C GLY A 430 1.95 -9.48 30.39
N SER A 431 2.35 -8.64 29.42
CA SER A 431 3.36 -7.59 29.62
C SER A 431 3.04 -6.66 30.79
N CYS A 432 1.76 -6.34 30.98
CA CYS A 432 1.30 -5.49 32.09
C CYS A 432 1.43 -6.17 33.47
N ALA A 433 1.25 -7.48 33.56
CA ALA A 433 1.39 -8.24 34.80
C ALA A 433 2.87 -8.28 35.25
N VAL A 434 3.79 -8.54 34.30
CA VAL A 434 5.23 -8.56 34.57
C VAL A 434 5.76 -7.19 35.00
N THR A 435 5.21 -6.11 34.43
CA THR A 435 5.68 -4.74 34.70
C THR A 435 5.08 -4.14 36.00
N CYS A 436 4.03 -4.72 36.56
CA CYS A 436 3.30 -4.14 37.71
C CYS A 436 4.06 -4.28 39.00
N PRO A 437 4.58 -3.18 39.64
CA PRO A 437 5.35 -3.26 40.86
C PRO A 437 4.51 -3.61 42.11
N SER A 438 3.19 -3.35 42.05
CA SER A 438 2.27 -3.66 43.15
C SER A 438 1.55 -5.02 42.99
N SER A 439 1.88 -5.80 41.94
CA SER A 439 1.22 -7.05 41.61
C SER A 439 -0.30 -6.94 41.45
N ALA A 440 -0.81 -5.73 41.17
CA ALA A 440 -2.22 -5.46 40.96
C ALA A 440 -2.74 -6.01 39.63
N MET A 441 -1.84 -6.15 38.61
CA MET A 441 -2.19 -6.66 37.31
C MET A 441 -1.95 -8.17 37.24
N ASN A 442 -2.97 -8.91 36.79
CA ASN A 442 -2.92 -10.36 36.63
C ASN A 442 -3.58 -10.79 35.34
N LEU A 443 -3.38 -12.03 34.93
CA LEU A 443 -4.06 -12.65 33.78
C LEU A 443 -5.07 -13.69 34.24
N LYS A 444 -6.25 -13.67 33.69
CA LYS A 444 -7.23 -14.75 33.85
C LYS A 444 -6.67 -16.03 33.24
N GLY A 445 -6.87 -17.15 33.90
CA GLY A 445 -6.38 -18.45 33.45
C GLY A 445 -4.91 -18.75 33.82
N PHE A 446 -4.15 -17.76 34.36
CA PHE A 446 -2.74 -17.90 34.77
C PHE A 446 -2.47 -17.37 36.15
N THR A 447 -3.40 -17.56 37.08
CA THR A 447 -3.13 -17.23 38.50
C THR A 447 -2.21 -18.26 39.10
N ASN A 448 -1.45 -17.88 40.15
CA ASN A 448 -0.56 -18.81 40.86
C ASN A 448 -1.30 -20.06 41.37
N GLU A 449 -2.53 -19.89 41.86
CA GLU A 449 -3.37 -20.99 42.33
C GLU A 449 -3.73 -21.96 41.21
N GLN A 450 -4.06 -21.45 40.01
CA GLN A 450 -4.35 -22.28 38.85
C GLN A 450 -3.12 -23.06 38.39
N ILE A 451 -1.95 -22.37 38.28
CA ILE A 451 -0.69 -23.01 37.88
C ILE A 451 -0.25 -24.08 38.92
N LEU A 452 -0.37 -23.79 40.20
CA LEU A 452 -0.03 -24.74 41.24
C LEU A 452 -0.96 -25.93 41.25
N ALA A 453 -2.27 -25.72 40.99
CA ALA A 453 -3.23 -26.81 40.88
C ALA A 453 -2.91 -27.75 39.70
N GLU A 454 -2.44 -27.21 38.56
CA GLU A 454 -1.97 -28.05 37.45
C GLU A 454 -0.69 -28.83 37.78
N VAL A 455 0.27 -28.18 38.50
CA VAL A 455 1.48 -28.88 38.96
C VAL A 455 1.11 -30.00 39.94
N ASP A 456 0.23 -29.74 40.89
CA ASP A 456 -0.24 -30.74 41.85
C ASP A 456 -0.93 -31.92 41.14
N ALA A 457 -1.75 -31.65 40.12
CA ALA A 457 -2.41 -32.68 39.32
C ALA A 457 -1.44 -33.57 38.51
N ILE A 458 -0.30 -33.03 38.09
CA ILE A 458 0.76 -33.80 37.41
C ILE A 458 1.55 -34.67 38.36
N CYS A 459 1.65 -34.27 39.64
CA CYS A 459 2.38 -35.00 40.67
C CYS A 459 1.54 -36.13 41.34
N LEU A 460 0.26 -36.23 41.03
CA LEU A 460 -0.64 -37.31 41.42
C LEU A 460 -0.65 -38.46 40.42
#